data_d296165c3dc88217d5941eb1aaea789b
#
_entry.id   d296165c3dc88217d5941eb1aaea789b
#
_cell.length_a   1.000
_cell.length_b   1.000
_cell.length_c   1.000
_cell.angle_alpha   90.00
_cell.angle_beta   90.00
_cell.angle_gamma   90.00
#
_symmetry.space_group_name_H-M   'P 1'
#
loop_
_entity.id
_entity.type
_entity.pdbx_description
1 polymer ?
#
loop_
_entity_poly.entity_id
_entity_poly.type
_entity_poly.pdbx_seq_one_letter_code
_entity_poly.pdbx_strand_id
1 'polypeptide(L)'
;HYLVNWGSIVMGDKDANFDGIRVDAVDNVDADLLQVYTNYFRAAFGVDKSEANALAHISILEAWDLNDNAYNQKHDGAALAMDNNLRYAIMGALYGSGSSLKDLITSSLTDRTNNSKYGDTQANYIFARAHDNLVQDIIRDIVQKEINPKSDGYTMTDAELKRAFEIYNEDMLKADKRYTLSNIPAAYALMLQNMELVTRVYYGDLYTDNGQYMAKKSPYYDAITTLL
;
A
#
# COMPACT_ATOMS: atom_id res chain seq x y z
N HIS A 1 -12.48 9.45 -18.59
CA HIS A 1 -13.95 9.60 -18.62
C HIS A 1 -14.67 8.26 -18.45
N TYR A 2 -14.45 7.28 -19.33
CA TYR A 2 -15.17 6.00 -19.31
C TYR A 2 -15.03 5.27 -17.96
N LEU A 3 -13.81 5.11 -17.43
CA LEU A 3 -13.57 4.39 -16.18
C LEU A 3 -14.30 5.05 -14.99
N VAL A 4 -14.14 6.36 -14.83
CA VAL A 4 -14.76 7.09 -13.70
C VAL A 4 -16.29 7.08 -13.77
N ASN A 5 -16.87 7.10 -14.98
CA ASN A 5 -18.31 7.11 -15.18
C ASN A 5 -18.87 5.73 -15.60
N TRP A 6 -18.18 4.67 -15.27
CA TRP A 6 -18.54 3.32 -15.71
C TRP A 6 -19.99 2.94 -15.34
N GLY A 7 -20.41 3.21 -14.11
CA GLY A 7 -21.77 2.92 -13.66
C GLY A 7 -22.84 3.65 -14.48
N SER A 8 -22.65 4.95 -14.72
CA SER A 8 -23.58 5.74 -15.55
C SER A 8 -23.63 5.27 -16.99
N ILE A 9 -22.47 4.89 -17.57
CA ILE A 9 -22.34 4.51 -19.00
C ILE A 9 -22.85 3.11 -19.26
N VAL A 10 -22.49 2.16 -18.37
CA VAL A 10 -22.75 0.72 -18.60
C VAL A 10 -24.05 0.27 -17.94
N MET A 11 -24.38 0.80 -16.76
CA MET A 11 -25.52 0.37 -15.96
C MET A 11 -26.64 1.38 -15.89
N GLY A 12 -26.42 2.63 -16.34
CA GLY A 12 -27.38 3.71 -16.18
C GLY A 12 -27.53 4.19 -14.72
N ASP A 13 -26.60 3.82 -13.87
CA ASP A 13 -26.60 4.09 -12.43
C ASP A 13 -25.39 4.94 -12.05
N LYS A 14 -25.64 6.13 -11.53
CA LYS A 14 -24.59 7.05 -11.09
C LYS A 14 -23.92 6.59 -9.81
N ASP A 15 -24.64 5.89 -8.94
CA ASP A 15 -24.12 5.41 -7.66
C ASP A 15 -23.12 4.25 -7.84
N ALA A 16 -23.11 3.66 -9.04
CA ALA A 16 -22.11 2.65 -9.44
C ALA A 16 -20.87 3.23 -10.14
N ASN A 17 -20.71 4.55 -10.20
CA ASN A 17 -19.49 5.19 -10.68
C ASN A 17 -18.34 5.02 -9.67
N PHE A 18 -17.11 5.07 -10.16
CA PHE A 18 -15.93 5.03 -9.30
C PHE A 18 -15.61 6.42 -8.75
N ASP A 19 -15.44 6.50 -7.43
CA ASP A 19 -15.08 7.74 -6.71
C ASP A 19 -13.56 7.94 -6.59
N GLY A 20 -12.78 6.91 -6.85
CA GLY A 20 -11.33 6.93 -6.80
C GLY A 20 -10.71 5.94 -7.77
N ILE A 21 -9.39 6.02 -7.92
CA ILE A 21 -8.66 5.14 -8.83
C ILE A 21 -7.23 4.91 -8.34
N ARG A 22 -6.70 3.71 -8.55
CA ARG A 22 -5.27 3.41 -8.45
C ARG A 22 -4.71 3.23 -9.85
N VAL A 23 -3.63 3.95 -10.15
CA VAL A 23 -2.83 3.71 -11.36
C VAL A 23 -1.67 2.81 -10.99
N ASP A 24 -1.69 1.61 -11.55
CA ASP A 24 -0.69 0.56 -11.35
C ASP A 24 0.55 0.85 -12.18
N ALA A 25 1.75 0.52 -11.65
CA ALA A 25 3.02 0.61 -12.34
C ALA A 25 3.21 1.93 -13.12
N VAL A 26 2.95 3.05 -12.45
CA VAL A 26 2.92 4.38 -13.07
C VAL A 26 4.26 4.76 -13.73
N ASP A 27 5.36 4.16 -13.30
CA ASP A 27 6.69 4.32 -13.90
C ASP A 27 6.75 3.87 -15.37
N ASN A 28 5.80 3.04 -15.80
CA ASN A 28 5.68 2.54 -17.15
C ASN A 28 4.57 3.23 -17.97
N VAL A 29 3.92 4.24 -17.40
CA VAL A 29 2.83 4.96 -18.04
C VAL A 29 3.37 6.26 -18.62
N ASP A 30 2.94 6.58 -19.85
CA ASP A 30 3.32 7.82 -20.51
C ASP A 30 2.84 9.05 -19.72
N ALA A 31 3.72 10.01 -19.55
CA ALA A 31 3.45 11.21 -18.76
C ALA A 31 2.27 12.03 -19.31
N ASP A 32 2.08 12.07 -20.64
CA ASP A 32 0.98 12.80 -21.27
C ASP A 32 -0.37 12.14 -20.95
N LEU A 33 -0.41 10.80 -20.89
CA LEU A 33 -1.60 10.07 -20.48
C LEU A 33 -1.96 10.34 -19.02
N LEU A 34 -0.96 10.36 -18.14
CA LEU A 34 -1.16 10.70 -16.73
C LEU A 34 -1.65 12.13 -16.57
N GLN A 35 -1.16 13.07 -17.35
CA GLN A 35 -1.62 14.45 -17.32
C GLN A 35 -3.08 14.59 -17.76
N VAL A 36 -3.49 13.89 -18.82
CA VAL A 36 -4.89 13.84 -19.27
C VAL A 36 -5.80 13.27 -18.19
N TYR A 37 -5.39 12.17 -17.58
CA TYR A 37 -6.11 11.55 -16.47
C TYR A 37 -6.24 12.52 -15.28
N THR A 38 -5.15 13.12 -14.85
CA THR A 38 -5.11 14.06 -13.73
C THR A 38 -6.03 15.25 -13.95
N ASN A 39 -5.99 15.85 -15.13
CA ASN A 39 -6.84 16.98 -15.48
C ASN A 39 -8.33 16.60 -15.43
N TYR A 40 -8.67 15.42 -15.92
CA TYR A 40 -10.04 14.93 -15.85
C TYR A 40 -10.49 14.68 -14.40
N PHE A 41 -9.67 14.03 -13.62
CA PHE A 41 -9.96 13.70 -12.22
C PHE A 41 -10.17 14.96 -11.36
N ARG A 42 -9.31 15.97 -11.55
CA ARG A 42 -9.44 17.29 -10.90
C ARG A 42 -10.73 18.00 -11.30
N ALA A 43 -11.06 18.01 -12.58
CA ALA A 43 -12.27 18.64 -13.09
C ALA A 43 -13.55 17.94 -12.59
N ALA A 44 -13.54 16.61 -12.51
CA ALA A 44 -14.68 15.81 -12.09
C ALA A 44 -14.97 15.94 -10.59
N PHE A 45 -13.93 15.93 -9.76
CA PHE A 45 -14.06 15.81 -8.30
C PHE A 45 -13.58 17.03 -7.52
N GLY A 46 -12.91 17.98 -8.17
CA GLY A 46 -12.41 19.18 -7.49
C GLY A 46 -11.38 18.88 -6.39
N VAL A 47 -10.56 17.85 -6.58
CA VAL A 47 -9.57 17.39 -5.58
C VAL A 47 -8.47 18.42 -5.30
N ASP A 48 -8.29 19.39 -6.19
CA ASP A 48 -7.38 20.52 -6.04
C ASP A 48 -8.01 21.73 -5.30
N LYS A 49 -9.27 21.64 -4.92
CA LYS A 49 -10.02 22.78 -4.33
C LYS A 49 -10.14 22.68 -2.82
N SER A 50 -10.10 21.47 -2.26
CA SER A 50 -10.15 21.26 -0.83
C SER A 50 -9.59 19.89 -0.45
N GLU A 51 -9.02 19.79 0.76
CA GLU A 51 -8.59 18.53 1.35
C GLU A 51 -9.74 17.53 1.48
N ALA A 52 -10.93 17.98 1.85
CA ALA A 52 -12.11 17.13 1.96
C ALA A 52 -12.43 16.44 0.62
N ASN A 53 -12.36 17.17 -0.50
CA ASN A 53 -12.55 16.57 -1.82
C ASN A 53 -11.43 15.58 -2.15
N ALA A 54 -10.18 15.91 -1.83
CA ALA A 54 -9.05 15.03 -2.08
C ALA A 54 -9.14 13.72 -1.30
N LEU A 55 -9.62 13.76 -0.06
CA LEU A 55 -9.82 12.57 0.78
C LEU A 55 -11.06 11.77 0.40
N ALA A 56 -12.11 12.42 -0.08
CA ALA A 56 -13.32 11.74 -0.55
C ALA A 56 -13.10 11.01 -1.89
N HIS A 57 -12.16 11.49 -2.72
CA HIS A 57 -11.90 10.99 -4.07
C HIS A 57 -10.41 10.64 -4.22
N ILE A 58 -10.00 9.54 -3.61
CA ILE A 58 -8.60 9.13 -3.55
C ILE A 58 -8.11 8.65 -4.92
N SER A 59 -7.08 9.30 -5.42
CA SER A 59 -6.28 8.84 -6.56
C SER A 59 -4.90 8.41 -6.07
N ILE A 60 -4.51 7.17 -6.34
CA ILE A 60 -3.25 6.59 -5.90
C ILE A 60 -2.38 6.27 -7.10
N LEU A 61 -1.13 6.76 -7.10
CA LEU A 61 -0.09 6.39 -8.05
C LEU A 61 0.82 5.35 -7.41
N GLU A 62 1.00 4.22 -8.06
CA GLU A 62 2.01 3.24 -7.64
C GLU A 62 3.32 3.50 -8.36
N ALA A 63 4.26 4.10 -7.65
CA ALA A 63 5.63 4.35 -8.10
C ALA A 63 6.63 3.66 -7.16
N TRP A 64 7.52 2.82 -7.70
CA TRP A 64 8.49 2.05 -6.93
C TRP A 64 9.91 2.60 -6.96
N ASP A 65 10.15 3.62 -7.76
CA ASP A 65 11.49 4.19 -7.99
C ASP A 65 12.00 5.10 -6.87
N LEU A 66 11.29 5.18 -5.75
CA LEU A 66 11.58 6.06 -4.60
C LEU A 66 11.48 7.57 -4.92
N ASN A 67 10.92 7.93 -6.06
CA ASN A 67 10.75 9.32 -6.49
C ASN A 67 9.27 9.71 -6.58
N ASP A 68 8.49 9.20 -5.65
CA ASP A 68 7.03 9.32 -5.62
C ASP A 68 6.55 10.78 -5.65
N ASN A 69 7.26 11.66 -4.92
CA ASN A 69 6.93 13.07 -4.89
C ASN A 69 7.15 13.77 -6.24
N ALA A 70 8.14 13.34 -7.02
CA ALA A 70 8.35 13.89 -8.35
C ALA A 70 7.22 13.52 -9.31
N TYR A 71 6.67 12.31 -9.20
CA TYR A 71 5.48 11.91 -9.94
C TYR A 71 4.27 12.74 -9.53
N ASN A 72 4.04 12.90 -8.23
CA ASN A 72 2.93 13.70 -7.72
C ASN A 72 3.03 15.18 -8.16
N GLN A 73 4.23 15.75 -8.19
CA GLN A 73 4.46 17.10 -8.69
C GLN A 73 4.16 17.24 -10.18
N LYS A 74 4.59 16.29 -11.01
CA LYS A 74 4.27 16.28 -12.45
C LYS A 74 2.77 16.25 -12.71
N HIS A 75 2.00 15.72 -11.77
CA HIS A 75 0.54 15.61 -11.83
C HIS A 75 -0.16 16.66 -10.96
N ASP A 76 0.51 17.77 -10.69
CA ASP A 76 -0.06 18.89 -9.95
C ASP A 76 -0.63 18.53 -8.57
N GLY A 77 -0.12 17.48 -7.95
CA GLY A 77 -0.55 17.02 -6.64
C GLY A 77 -1.98 16.45 -6.56
N ALA A 78 -2.57 16.09 -7.69
CA ALA A 78 -3.94 15.56 -7.74
C ALA A 78 -4.05 14.07 -7.34
N ALA A 79 -2.93 13.43 -7.01
CA ALA A 79 -2.88 12.03 -6.63
C ALA A 79 -2.01 11.84 -5.38
N LEU A 80 -2.26 10.76 -4.65
CA LEU A 80 -1.39 10.29 -3.58
C LEU A 80 -0.29 9.42 -4.16
N ALA A 81 0.96 9.76 -3.89
CA ALA A 81 2.10 8.92 -4.22
C ALA A 81 2.43 7.98 -3.05
N MET A 82 3.02 6.82 -3.36
CA MET A 82 3.49 5.88 -2.34
C MET A 82 4.66 6.48 -1.57
N ASP A 83 4.54 6.53 -0.25
CA ASP A 83 5.63 7.00 0.61
C ASP A 83 6.65 5.89 0.89
N ASN A 84 7.38 5.48 -0.14
CA ASN A 84 8.34 4.39 -0.06
C ASN A 84 9.49 4.70 0.90
N ASN A 85 9.98 5.92 0.93
CA ASN A 85 11.10 6.30 1.82
C ASN A 85 10.70 6.11 3.30
N LEU A 86 9.57 6.66 3.71
CA LEU A 86 9.07 6.49 5.07
C LEU A 86 8.73 5.02 5.37
N ARG A 87 8.12 4.31 4.43
CA ARG A 87 7.82 2.89 4.56
C ARG A 87 9.07 2.06 4.81
N TYR A 88 10.13 2.24 3.99
CA TYR A 88 11.39 1.53 4.17
C TYR A 88 12.06 1.87 5.50
N ALA A 89 12.01 3.12 5.94
CA ALA A 89 12.53 3.52 7.23
C ALA A 89 11.79 2.84 8.40
N ILE A 90 10.45 2.84 8.38
CA ILE A 90 9.62 2.16 9.38
C ILE A 90 9.92 0.65 9.40
N MET A 91 9.84 -0.01 8.26
CA MET A 91 10.01 -1.45 8.17
C MET A 91 11.43 -1.87 8.52
N GLY A 92 12.46 -1.11 8.08
CA GLY A 92 13.84 -1.34 8.43
C GLY A 92 14.12 -1.20 9.92
N ALA A 93 13.56 -0.18 10.58
CA ALA A 93 13.68 0.02 12.01
C ALA A 93 13.02 -1.11 12.83
N LEU A 94 11.87 -1.61 12.37
CA LEU A 94 11.12 -2.66 13.06
C LEU A 94 11.60 -4.08 12.72
N TYR A 95 12.37 -4.23 11.67
CA TYR A 95 13.02 -5.49 11.30
C TYR A 95 14.42 -5.64 11.94
N GLY A 96 14.98 -4.54 12.46
CA GLY A 96 16.33 -4.52 13.01
C GLY A 96 17.45 -4.58 11.96
N SER A 97 17.18 -4.16 10.72
CA SER A 97 18.09 -4.30 9.58
C SER A 97 18.81 -3.01 9.17
N GLY A 98 19.29 -2.22 10.11
CA GLY A 98 20.18 -1.11 9.82
C GLY A 98 19.54 0.28 9.84
N SER A 99 18.23 0.40 9.85
CA SER A 99 17.50 1.64 10.13
C SER A 99 17.12 1.73 11.60
N SER A 100 16.97 2.93 12.12
CA SER A 100 16.48 3.18 13.48
C SER A 100 15.22 4.04 13.45
N LEU A 101 14.44 4.05 14.53
CA LEU A 101 13.29 4.95 14.64
C LEU A 101 13.69 6.43 14.54
N LYS A 102 14.94 6.76 14.83
CA LYS A 102 15.48 8.11 14.65
C LYS A 102 15.46 8.54 13.17
N ASP A 103 15.66 7.61 12.26
CA ASP A 103 15.72 7.88 10.82
C ASP A 103 14.36 8.31 10.26
N LEU A 104 13.26 8.04 10.97
CA LEU A 104 11.92 8.47 10.57
C LEU A 104 11.78 9.99 10.54
N ILE A 105 12.55 10.72 11.36
CA ILE A 105 12.52 12.18 11.43
C ILE A 105 12.93 12.83 10.10
N THR A 106 13.86 12.19 9.38
CA THR A 106 14.40 12.68 8.12
C THR A 106 13.86 11.97 6.88
N SER A 107 12.84 11.13 7.06
CA SER A 107 12.21 10.41 5.96
C SER A 107 11.12 11.25 5.28
N SER A 108 10.45 10.73 4.31
CA SER A 108 9.71 11.43 3.25
C SER A 108 8.66 12.48 3.67
N LEU A 109 8.32 12.63 4.95
CA LEU A 109 7.51 13.76 5.42
C LEU A 109 8.12 15.11 5.07
N THR A 110 9.47 15.22 5.15
CA THR A 110 10.21 16.43 4.75
C THR A 110 10.09 16.64 3.24
N ASP A 111 10.25 15.58 2.46
CA ASP A 111 10.11 15.64 1.00
C ASP A 111 8.70 16.03 0.58
N ARG A 112 7.69 15.53 1.26
CA ARG A 112 6.30 15.88 1.03
C ARG A 112 6.05 17.38 1.26
N THR A 113 6.45 17.90 2.38
CA THR A 113 6.29 19.31 2.75
C THR A 113 6.99 20.24 1.75
N ASN A 114 8.17 19.88 1.28
CA ASN A 114 8.93 20.67 0.33
C ASN A 114 8.39 20.61 -1.09
N ASN A 115 7.69 19.57 -1.44
CA ASN A 115 7.33 19.23 -2.82
C ASN A 115 5.84 19.34 -3.13
N SER A 116 5.01 19.58 -2.14
CA SER A 116 3.57 19.72 -2.39
C SER A 116 3.27 21.06 -3.06
N LYS A 117 2.76 21.02 -4.28
CA LYS A 117 2.26 22.21 -4.99
C LYS A 117 1.04 22.84 -4.30
N TYR A 118 0.31 22.04 -3.55
CA TYR A 118 -0.91 22.44 -2.84
C TYR A 118 -0.69 22.60 -1.33
N GLY A 119 0.56 22.77 -0.91
CA GLY A 119 0.90 22.92 0.50
C GLY A 119 0.75 21.61 1.28
N ASP A 120 0.37 21.74 2.54
CA ASP A 120 0.33 20.63 3.50
C ASP A 120 -0.95 19.78 3.40
N THR A 121 -1.78 20.00 2.37
CA THR A 121 -3.13 19.42 2.29
C THR A 121 -3.20 18.05 1.66
N GLN A 122 -2.13 17.58 1.00
CA GLN A 122 -2.11 16.25 0.39
C GLN A 122 -1.26 15.26 1.17
N ALA A 123 -1.95 14.33 1.81
CA ALA A 123 -1.30 13.21 2.49
C ALA A 123 -0.71 12.23 1.48
N ASN A 124 0.47 11.69 1.79
CA ASN A 124 1.02 10.56 1.06
C ASN A 124 0.30 9.27 1.46
N TYR A 125 0.27 8.33 0.52
CA TYR A 125 -0.22 6.99 0.74
C TYR A 125 0.89 6.09 1.29
N ILE A 126 0.61 5.37 2.38
CA ILE A 126 1.57 4.48 3.02
C ILE A 126 0.95 3.13 3.37
N PHE A 127 1.78 2.10 3.48
CA PHE A 127 1.37 0.77 3.92
C PHE A 127 2.55 0.00 4.52
N ALA A 128 2.29 -0.94 5.40
CA ALA A 128 3.32 -1.84 5.93
C ALA A 128 3.63 -2.95 4.92
N ARG A 129 2.59 -3.65 4.49
CA ARG A 129 2.67 -4.77 3.53
C ARG A 129 1.65 -4.61 2.42
N ALA A 130 1.93 -5.25 1.29
CA ALA A 130 1.04 -5.32 0.14
C ALA A 130 1.09 -6.71 -0.49
N HIS A 131 0.21 -6.95 -1.47
CA HIS A 131 0.18 -8.20 -2.22
C HIS A 131 1.47 -8.42 -3.04
N ASP A 132 2.15 -7.35 -3.47
CA ASP A 132 3.35 -7.41 -4.32
C ASP A 132 4.67 -7.43 -3.56
N ASN A 133 4.67 -7.27 -2.25
CA ASN A 133 5.91 -7.26 -1.51
C ASN A 133 5.81 -7.83 -0.11
N LEU A 134 6.95 -8.17 0.45
CA LEU A 134 7.16 -8.85 1.71
C LEU A 134 6.47 -10.21 1.80
N VAL A 135 5.14 -10.26 1.61
CA VAL A 135 4.40 -11.54 1.70
C VAL A 135 4.81 -12.48 0.57
N GLN A 136 4.86 -12.02 -0.67
CA GLN A 136 5.31 -12.85 -1.80
C GLN A 136 6.74 -13.31 -1.64
N ASP A 137 7.64 -12.45 -1.19
CA ASP A 137 9.04 -12.80 -0.98
C ASP A 137 9.20 -13.86 0.11
N ILE A 138 8.45 -13.71 1.20
CA ILE A 138 8.42 -14.69 2.29
C ILE A 138 7.83 -16.01 1.82
N ILE A 139 6.75 -16.01 1.07
CA ILE A 139 6.14 -17.24 0.54
C ILE A 139 7.11 -17.97 -0.41
N ARG A 140 7.79 -17.25 -1.31
CA ARG A 140 8.83 -17.81 -2.16
C ARG A 140 9.95 -18.46 -1.34
N ASP A 141 10.40 -17.77 -0.33
CA ASP A 141 11.47 -18.25 0.57
C ASP A 141 11.04 -19.51 1.31
N ILE A 142 9.82 -19.58 1.80
CA ILE A 142 9.24 -20.77 2.42
C ILE A 142 9.17 -21.93 1.41
N VAL A 143 8.67 -21.69 0.21
CA VAL A 143 8.60 -22.74 -0.81
C VAL A 143 9.98 -23.32 -1.11
N GLN A 144 10.96 -22.47 -1.38
CA GLN A 144 12.31 -22.87 -1.71
C GLN A 144 13.04 -23.57 -0.56
N LYS A 145 12.82 -23.15 0.67
CA LYS A 145 13.55 -23.70 1.84
C LYS A 145 12.89 -24.92 2.48
N GLU A 146 11.56 -24.98 2.47
CA GLU A 146 10.80 -25.95 3.25
C GLU A 146 10.01 -26.96 2.41
N ILE A 147 9.68 -26.63 1.15
CA ILE A 147 8.73 -27.43 0.36
C ILE A 147 9.39 -27.99 -0.90
N ASN A 148 9.93 -27.12 -1.74
CA ASN A 148 10.51 -27.48 -3.02
C ASN A 148 11.80 -26.69 -3.31
N PRO A 149 12.96 -27.21 -2.92
CA PRO A 149 14.25 -26.54 -3.14
C PRO A 149 14.63 -26.33 -4.62
N LYS A 150 13.88 -26.93 -5.55
CA LYS A 150 14.10 -26.77 -7.00
C LYS A 150 13.15 -25.73 -7.61
N SER A 151 12.23 -25.16 -6.83
CA SER A 151 11.32 -24.14 -7.31
C SER A 151 12.08 -22.87 -7.67
N ASP A 152 11.68 -22.24 -8.79
CA ASP A 152 12.14 -20.89 -9.15
C ASP A 152 11.52 -19.79 -8.27
N GLY A 153 10.54 -20.14 -7.44
CA GLY A 153 9.79 -19.24 -6.60
C GLY A 153 8.74 -18.39 -7.32
N TYR A 154 8.59 -18.55 -8.62
CA TYR A 154 7.59 -17.81 -9.42
C TYR A 154 6.48 -18.72 -9.95
N THR A 155 6.84 -19.96 -10.30
CA THR A 155 5.88 -20.96 -10.77
C THR A 155 5.62 -21.97 -9.66
N MET A 156 4.59 -21.74 -8.87
CA MET A 156 4.20 -22.58 -7.74
C MET A 156 2.87 -23.27 -8.00
N THR A 157 2.75 -24.52 -7.59
CA THR A 157 1.48 -25.23 -7.60
C THR A 157 0.57 -24.75 -6.46
N ASP A 158 -0.75 -24.91 -6.60
CA ASP A 158 -1.72 -24.59 -5.54
C ASP A 158 -1.40 -25.30 -4.22
N ALA A 159 -0.88 -26.54 -4.28
CA ALA A 159 -0.49 -27.30 -3.11
C ALA A 159 0.73 -26.70 -2.40
N GLU A 160 1.75 -26.25 -3.16
CA GLU A 160 2.92 -25.56 -2.61
C GLU A 160 2.53 -24.24 -1.98
N LEU A 161 1.70 -23.43 -2.67
CA LEU A 161 1.20 -22.16 -2.15
C LEU A 161 0.41 -22.36 -0.87
N LYS A 162 -0.52 -23.30 -0.85
CA LYS A 162 -1.32 -23.62 0.35
C LYS A 162 -0.41 -23.99 1.51
N ARG A 163 0.56 -24.88 1.29
CA ARG A 163 1.49 -25.31 2.35
C ARG A 163 2.38 -24.17 2.83
N ALA A 164 2.84 -23.30 1.92
CA ALA A 164 3.64 -22.14 2.28
C ALA A 164 2.84 -21.15 3.13
N PHE A 165 1.58 -20.89 2.82
CA PHE A 165 0.71 -20.05 3.65
C PHE A 165 0.40 -20.68 5.02
N GLU A 166 0.28 -21.98 5.12
CA GLU A 166 0.15 -22.66 6.42
C GLU A 166 1.40 -22.38 7.29
N ILE A 167 2.60 -22.60 6.76
CA ILE A 167 3.87 -22.34 7.45
C ILE A 167 3.98 -20.86 7.83
N TYR A 168 3.65 -19.96 6.93
CA TYR A 168 3.64 -18.52 7.16
C TYR A 168 2.70 -18.13 8.32
N ASN A 169 1.48 -18.65 8.33
CA ASN A 169 0.49 -18.37 9.36
C ASN A 169 0.89 -18.97 10.73
N GLU A 170 1.49 -20.16 10.73
CA GLU A 170 2.04 -20.79 11.94
C GLU A 170 3.21 -19.95 12.50
N ASP A 171 4.08 -19.43 11.62
CA ASP A 171 5.24 -18.62 12.02
C ASP A 171 4.83 -17.30 12.70
N MET A 172 3.73 -16.68 12.24
CA MET A 172 3.19 -15.47 12.87
C MET A 172 2.85 -15.66 14.35
N LEU A 173 2.54 -16.87 14.78
CA LEU A 173 2.16 -17.21 16.16
C LEU A 173 3.36 -17.57 17.05
N LYS A 174 4.54 -17.79 16.47
CA LYS A 174 5.73 -18.21 17.23
C LYS A 174 6.38 -17.03 17.94
N ALA A 175 7.00 -17.29 19.06
CA ALA A 175 7.87 -16.33 19.74
C ALA A 175 9.21 -16.18 19.00
N ASP A 176 9.75 -17.28 18.51
CA ASP A 176 10.97 -17.38 17.72
C ASP A 176 10.62 -17.43 16.22
N LYS A 177 10.17 -16.31 15.69
CA LYS A 177 9.76 -16.18 14.30
C LYS A 177 10.97 -16.35 13.37
N ARG A 178 10.75 -17.08 12.28
CA ARG A 178 11.78 -17.32 11.25
C ARG A 178 11.52 -16.51 9.97
N TYR A 179 10.27 -16.29 9.65
CA TYR A 179 9.85 -15.67 8.40
C TYR A 179 9.11 -14.34 8.60
N THR A 180 8.27 -14.26 9.62
CA THR A 180 7.44 -13.09 9.89
C THR A 180 8.09 -12.16 10.92
N LEU A 181 9.32 -11.74 10.65
CA LEU A 181 10.18 -11.05 11.61
C LEU A 181 9.73 -9.61 11.90
N SER A 182 9.07 -8.93 10.98
CA SER A 182 8.65 -7.55 11.14
C SER A 182 7.53 -7.40 12.17
N ASN A 183 7.64 -6.39 13.02
CA ASN A 183 6.57 -6.05 13.97
C ASN A 183 5.48 -5.24 13.27
N ILE A 184 4.55 -5.92 12.63
CA ILE A 184 3.46 -5.31 11.84
C ILE A 184 2.53 -4.44 12.67
N PRO A 185 2.05 -4.85 13.86
CA PRO A 185 1.25 -3.95 14.71
C PRO A 185 1.96 -2.65 15.07
N ALA A 186 3.26 -2.69 15.35
CA ALA A 186 4.03 -1.48 15.61
C ALA A 186 4.17 -0.58 14.38
N ALA A 187 4.28 -1.17 13.17
CA ALA A 187 4.26 -0.40 11.93
C ALA A 187 2.94 0.37 11.77
N TYR A 188 1.80 -0.30 11.99
CA TYR A 188 0.50 0.37 11.97
C TYR A 188 0.38 1.45 13.04
N ALA A 189 0.87 1.22 14.25
CA ALA A 189 0.86 2.24 15.30
C ALA A 189 1.61 3.51 14.86
N LEU A 190 2.78 3.36 14.24
CA LEU A 190 3.55 4.50 13.74
C LEU A 190 2.86 5.21 12.57
N MET A 191 2.27 4.48 11.65
CA MET A 191 1.61 5.06 10.47
C MET A 191 0.29 5.74 10.83
N LEU A 192 -0.56 5.10 11.64
CA LEU A 192 -1.90 5.61 12.00
C LEU A 192 -1.86 6.78 12.98
N GLN A 193 -0.78 6.94 13.74
CA GLN A 193 -0.60 8.13 14.57
C GLN A 193 -0.20 9.37 13.78
N ASN A 194 0.22 9.20 12.53
CA ASN A 194 0.55 10.31 11.66
C ASN A 194 -0.67 10.69 10.81
N MET A 195 -1.39 11.71 11.24
CA MET A 195 -2.60 12.20 10.57
C MET A 195 -2.35 12.81 9.18
N GLU A 196 -1.09 13.02 8.82
CA GLU A 196 -0.71 13.53 7.49
C GLU A 196 -0.57 12.42 6.44
N LEU A 197 -0.77 11.15 6.82
CA LEU A 197 -0.64 9.99 5.94
C LEU A 197 -1.99 9.33 5.69
N VAL A 198 -2.22 8.92 4.46
CA VAL A 198 -3.31 7.99 4.12
C VAL A 198 -2.78 6.56 4.26
N THR A 199 -3.10 5.93 5.37
CA THR A 199 -2.62 4.58 5.68
C THR A 199 -3.54 3.53 5.10
N ARG A 200 -3.00 2.65 4.24
CA ARG A 200 -3.68 1.46 3.78
C ARG A 200 -3.49 0.31 4.75
N VAL A 201 -4.58 -0.29 5.17
CA VAL A 201 -4.57 -1.55 5.91
C VAL A 201 -4.64 -2.71 4.92
N TYR A 202 -3.66 -3.60 4.98
CA TYR A 202 -3.60 -4.77 4.12
C TYR A 202 -4.53 -5.87 4.66
N TYR A 203 -5.35 -6.44 3.77
CA TYR A 203 -6.30 -7.51 4.14
C TYR A 203 -5.63 -8.69 4.85
N GLY A 204 -4.47 -9.14 4.36
CA GLY A 204 -3.70 -10.24 4.93
C GLY A 204 -3.10 -9.96 6.31
N ASP A 205 -3.15 -8.69 6.80
CA ASP A 205 -2.79 -8.34 8.16
C ASP A 205 -3.99 -8.48 9.12
N LEU A 206 -5.21 -8.42 8.60
CA LEU A 206 -6.43 -8.60 9.38
C LEU A 206 -6.95 -10.04 9.36
N TYR A 207 -6.83 -10.72 8.22
CA TYR A 207 -7.40 -12.05 8.04
C TYR A 207 -6.38 -13.01 7.41
N THR A 208 -6.39 -14.25 7.90
CA THR A 208 -5.69 -15.36 7.25
C THR A 208 -6.64 -16.00 6.26
N ASP A 209 -6.28 -15.95 4.99
CA ASP A 209 -7.10 -16.56 3.95
C ASP A 209 -6.92 -18.09 3.94
N ASN A 210 -8.04 -18.79 3.98
CA ASN A 210 -8.12 -20.23 3.76
C ASN A 210 -9.23 -20.58 2.75
N GLY A 211 -9.47 -19.65 1.82
CA GLY A 211 -10.50 -19.79 0.79
C GLY A 211 -11.86 -19.22 1.16
N GLN A 212 -12.02 -18.66 2.36
CA GLN A 212 -13.26 -17.99 2.78
C GLN A 212 -12.98 -16.55 3.22
N TYR A 213 -13.60 -15.61 2.56
CA TYR A 213 -13.47 -14.19 2.86
C TYR A 213 -13.79 -13.87 4.32
N MET A 214 -12.88 -13.21 5.01
CA MET A 214 -12.99 -12.77 6.42
C MET A 214 -13.27 -13.89 7.43
N ALA A 215 -13.03 -15.16 7.09
CA ALA A 215 -13.43 -16.29 7.94
C ALA A 215 -12.55 -16.48 9.18
N LYS A 216 -11.27 -16.09 9.09
CA LYS A 216 -10.33 -16.29 10.19
C LYS A 216 -9.49 -15.04 10.42
N LYS A 217 -9.58 -14.47 11.61
CA LYS A 217 -8.74 -13.35 12.05
C LYS A 217 -7.27 -13.74 12.07
N SER A 218 -6.42 -12.82 11.64
CA SER A 218 -4.97 -12.95 11.80
C SER A 218 -4.56 -12.73 13.27
N PRO A 219 -3.34 -13.11 13.67
CA PRO A 219 -2.81 -12.77 14.99
C PRO A 219 -2.68 -11.26 15.24
N TYR A 220 -2.71 -10.43 14.20
CA TYR A 220 -2.58 -8.97 14.30
C TYR A 220 -3.92 -8.24 14.32
N TYR A 221 -5.04 -8.95 14.08
CA TYR A 221 -6.36 -8.35 13.91
C TYR A 221 -6.75 -7.40 15.03
N ASP A 222 -6.73 -7.90 16.28
CA ASP A 222 -7.20 -7.10 17.42
C ASP A 222 -6.29 -5.90 17.70
N ALA A 223 -4.97 -6.06 17.52
CA ALA A 223 -4.03 -4.96 17.67
C ALA A 223 -4.25 -3.85 16.63
N ILE A 224 -4.43 -4.23 15.36
CA ILE A 224 -4.64 -3.25 14.27
C ILE A 224 -6.01 -2.57 14.40
N THR A 225 -7.08 -3.33 14.67
CA THR A 225 -8.44 -2.77 14.79
C THR A 225 -8.61 -1.89 16.02
N THR A 226 -7.78 -2.05 17.05
CA THR A 226 -7.77 -1.14 18.21
C THR A 226 -7.12 0.21 17.88
N LEU A 227 -6.24 0.25 16.87
CA LEU A 227 -5.58 1.47 16.41
C LEU A 227 -6.45 2.28 15.42
N LEU A 228 -7.39 1.63 14.73
CA LEU A 228 -8.34 2.24 13.79
C LEU A 228 -9.51 2.89 14.51
#